data_84e966b3f244f2b073ea9ba9257b31cf
#
_entry.id   84e966b3f244f2b073ea9ba9257b31cf
#
_cell.length_a   1.000
_cell.length_b   1.000
_cell.length_c   1.000
_cell.angle_alpha   90.00
_cell.angle_beta   90.00
_cell.angle_gamma   90.00
#
_symmetry.space_group_name_H-M   'P 1'
#
loop_
_entity.id
_entity.type
_entity.pdbx_description
1 polymer ?
#
loop_
_entity_poly.entity_id
_entity_poly.type
_entity_poly.pdbx_seq_one_letter_code
_entity_poly.pdbx_strand_id
1 'polypeptide(L)'
;LRGNHECRHLADHFTFKRECLIKYSQKVYNACIKSFCSLPLCAVVNKQLFCVHGGISPELIHLNDLNKLNRDREPPSYGLMCDLLWSDPAHDYNDEAKNTSQVSTAFTHNLTRGCSYYYNFNAVSSFLKNNNLLCVIRAHEAQDNGFRLYRNIEKNDFPSLITLFSAPNYLDVYNNKGAIIVYEKDAMNTKQFSSSPHPYWLPNFMDVFTWSLPFVAEKVTELFLFIFKLNIDDILDKREVFKIKLAALSRIARMYSKIR
;
A
#
# COMPACT_ATOMS: atom_id res chain seq x y z
N LEU A 1 9.95 -5.11 1.60
CA LEU A 1 10.17 -5.48 0.19
C LEU A 1 9.41 -4.54 -0.72
N ARG A 2 9.79 -4.46 -2.00
CA ARG A 2 9.07 -3.71 -3.02
C ARG A 2 7.81 -4.45 -3.42
N GLY A 3 6.68 -3.74 -3.46
CA GLY A 3 5.44 -4.24 -4.01
C GLY A 3 5.18 -3.67 -5.42
N ASN A 4 4.12 -4.14 -6.06
CA ASN A 4 3.72 -3.70 -7.40
C ASN A 4 3.28 -2.22 -7.45
N HIS A 5 2.78 -1.68 -6.33
CA HIS A 5 2.40 -0.26 -6.22
C HIS A 5 3.61 0.67 -6.06
N GLU A 6 4.78 0.16 -5.69
CA GLU A 6 6.01 0.94 -5.58
C GLU A 6 6.66 1.16 -6.95
N CYS A 7 5.91 1.79 -7.86
CA CYS A 7 6.34 2.18 -9.20
C CYS A 7 5.63 3.45 -9.67
N ARG A 8 6.23 4.15 -10.62
CA ARG A 8 5.69 5.39 -11.19
C ARG A 8 4.32 5.18 -11.82
N HIS A 9 4.16 4.13 -12.62
CA HIS A 9 2.94 3.86 -13.36
C HIS A 9 1.71 3.77 -12.45
N LEU A 10 1.76 2.95 -11.40
CA LEU A 10 0.65 2.82 -10.45
C LEU A 10 0.52 4.03 -9.51
N ALA A 11 1.65 4.63 -9.10
CA ALA A 11 1.64 5.84 -8.28
C ALA A 11 1.00 7.04 -9.00
N ASP A 12 1.15 7.13 -10.34
CA ASP A 12 0.51 8.16 -11.17
C ASP A 12 -0.97 7.85 -11.45
N HIS A 13 -1.32 6.58 -11.65
CA HIS A 13 -2.69 6.16 -11.93
C HIS A 13 -3.57 6.22 -10.69
N PHE A 14 -3.09 5.72 -9.56
CA PHE A 14 -3.76 5.83 -8.28
C PHE A 14 -3.41 7.16 -7.58
N THR A 15 -3.94 7.40 -6.42
CA THR A 15 -3.95 8.73 -5.80
C THR A 15 -2.62 9.19 -5.21
N PHE A 16 -1.57 8.35 -5.11
CA PHE A 16 -0.33 8.66 -4.41
C PHE A 16 0.40 9.91 -4.93
N LYS A 17 0.51 10.08 -6.26
CA LYS A 17 1.09 11.28 -6.85
C LYS A 17 0.30 12.53 -6.48
N ARG A 18 -1.04 12.45 -6.60
CA ARG A 18 -1.93 13.56 -6.26
C ARG A 18 -1.80 13.94 -4.79
N GLU A 19 -1.75 12.95 -3.90
CA GLU A 19 -1.53 13.17 -2.46
C GLU A 19 -0.22 13.90 -2.20
N CYS A 20 0.88 13.45 -2.81
CA CYS A 20 2.18 14.10 -2.68
C CYS A 20 2.17 15.55 -3.16
N LEU A 21 1.48 15.84 -4.27
CA LEU A 21 1.41 17.19 -4.82
C LEU A 21 0.59 18.14 -3.94
N ILE A 22 -0.48 17.66 -3.32
CA ILE A 22 -1.34 18.45 -2.44
C ILE A 22 -0.67 18.67 -1.08
N LYS A 23 -0.15 17.62 -0.45
CA LYS A 23 0.41 17.69 0.90
C LYS A 23 1.86 18.19 0.94
N TYR A 24 2.62 18.00 -0.13
CA TYR A 24 4.05 18.25 -0.15
C TYR A 24 4.48 18.95 -1.46
N SER A 25 5.13 18.23 -2.38
CA SER A 25 5.61 18.79 -3.64
C SER A 25 5.97 17.71 -4.66
N GLN A 26 6.16 18.11 -5.93
CA GLN A 26 6.72 17.27 -6.99
C GLN A 26 8.12 16.71 -6.61
N LYS A 27 8.92 17.48 -5.87
CA LYS A 27 10.25 17.05 -5.42
C LYS A 27 10.15 15.85 -4.48
N VAL A 28 9.21 15.88 -3.53
CA VAL A 28 8.93 14.76 -2.61
C VAL A 28 8.46 13.54 -3.38
N TYR A 29 7.50 13.70 -4.30
CA TYR A 29 7.04 12.62 -5.15
C TYR A 29 8.19 11.94 -5.91
N ASN A 30 9.04 12.72 -6.58
CA ASN A 30 10.17 12.19 -7.33
C ASN A 30 11.18 11.47 -6.42
N ALA A 31 11.40 11.94 -5.21
CA ALA A 31 12.24 11.27 -4.22
C ALA A 31 11.66 9.92 -3.78
N CYS A 32 10.35 9.83 -3.57
CA CYS A 32 9.65 8.58 -3.28
C CYS A 32 9.83 7.57 -4.43
N ILE A 33 9.59 7.98 -5.68
CA ILE A 33 9.74 7.09 -6.84
C ILE A 33 11.19 6.57 -6.95
N LYS A 34 12.19 7.43 -6.73
CA LYS A 34 13.59 7.01 -6.70
C LYS A 34 13.86 6.00 -5.57
N SER A 35 13.33 6.25 -4.40
CA SER A 35 13.43 5.35 -3.24
C SER A 35 12.80 3.98 -3.53
N PHE A 36 11.65 3.93 -4.22
CA PHE A 36 10.98 2.68 -4.60
C PHE A 36 11.87 1.79 -5.48
N CYS A 37 12.63 2.36 -6.40
CA CYS A 37 13.55 1.60 -7.24
C CYS A 37 14.68 0.93 -6.44
N SER A 38 15.07 1.51 -5.30
CA SER A 38 16.13 0.97 -4.45
C SER A 38 15.66 -0.12 -3.48
N LEU A 39 14.35 -0.35 -3.34
CA LEU A 39 13.81 -1.38 -2.46
C LEU A 39 14.20 -2.79 -2.92
N PRO A 40 14.50 -3.73 -1.99
CA PRO A 40 14.73 -5.13 -2.33
C PRO A 40 13.43 -5.78 -2.83
N LEU A 41 13.53 -6.70 -3.80
CA LEU A 41 12.38 -7.42 -4.38
C LEU A 41 11.99 -8.64 -3.56
N CYS A 42 12.96 -9.28 -2.94
CA CYS A 42 12.75 -10.48 -2.11
C CYS A 42 13.77 -10.55 -0.98
N ALA A 43 13.54 -11.46 -0.05
CA ALA A 43 14.45 -11.77 1.04
C ALA A 43 14.39 -13.25 1.39
N VAL A 44 15.48 -13.81 1.89
CA VAL A 44 15.50 -15.15 2.48
C VAL A 44 15.75 -15.02 3.98
N VAL A 45 14.78 -15.46 4.78
CA VAL A 45 14.86 -15.43 6.24
C VAL A 45 15.30 -16.82 6.73
N ASN A 46 16.27 -16.83 7.64
CA ASN A 46 16.84 -18.04 8.25
C ASN A 46 17.24 -19.14 7.22
N LYS A 47 17.66 -18.74 6.01
CA LYS A 47 18.00 -19.65 4.90
C LYS A 47 16.88 -20.62 4.47
N GLN A 48 15.65 -20.43 4.94
CA GLN A 48 14.53 -21.35 4.76
C GLN A 48 13.28 -20.69 4.19
N LEU A 49 13.01 -19.43 4.51
CA LEU A 49 11.77 -18.77 4.15
C LEU A 49 12.06 -17.74 3.04
N PHE A 50 11.47 -17.94 1.87
CA PHE A 50 11.57 -17.00 0.75
C PHE A 50 10.42 -16.00 0.80
N CYS A 51 10.73 -14.76 1.08
CA CYS A 51 9.77 -13.66 1.17
C CYS A 51 9.79 -12.83 -0.11
N VAL A 52 8.61 -12.57 -0.68
CA VAL A 52 8.43 -11.84 -1.94
C VAL A 52 7.06 -11.16 -1.95
N HIS A 53 6.81 -10.16 -2.78
CA HIS A 53 5.50 -9.50 -2.82
C HIS A 53 4.45 -10.32 -3.57
N GLY A 54 4.65 -10.59 -4.87
CA GLY A 54 3.76 -11.39 -5.72
C GLY A 54 4.00 -12.89 -5.56
N GLY A 55 5.09 -13.39 -6.09
CA GLY A 55 5.40 -14.81 -6.02
C GLY A 55 6.63 -15.20 -6.84
N ILE A 56 6.59 -16.41 -7.39
CA ILE A 56 7.68 -16.97 -8.18
C ILE A 56 7.45 -16.76 -9.69
N SER A 57 8.50 -16.95 -10.47
CA SER A 57 8.53 -16.79 -11.92
C SER A 57 8.97 -18.08 -12.61
N PRO A 58 8.55 -18.36 -13.85
CA PRO A 58 9.16 -19.40 -14.69
C PRO A 58 10.66 -19.22 -14.89
N GLU A 59 11.15 -17.97 -14.83
CA GLU A 59 12.57 -17.63 -14.96
C GLU A 59 13.36 -17.79 -13.66
N LEU A 60 12.68 -18.04 -12.51
CA LEU A 60 13.30 -18.21 -11.19
C LEU A 60 13.46 -19.68 -10.84
N ILE A 61 14.52 -20.32 -11.28
CA ILE A 61 14.82 -21.71 -10.94
C ILE A 61 15.68 -21.77 -9.68
N HIS A 62 16.71 -20.94 -9.61
CA HIS A 62 17.62 -20.85 -8.48
C HIS A 62 17.69 -19.42 -7.93
N LEU A 63 17.91 -19.28 -6.61
CA LEU A 63 18.08 -17.97 -5.97
C LEU A 63 19.20 -17.13 -6.64
N ASN A 64 20.20 -17.76 -7.21
CA ASN A 64 21.27 -17.08 -7.93
C ASN A 64 20.79 -16.35 -9.19
N ASP A 65 19.65 -16.69 -9.76
CA ASP A 65 19.09 -15.99 -10.91
C ASP A 65 18.72 -14.55 -10.57
N LEU A 66 18.40 -14.28 -9.29
CA LEU A 66 18.13 -12.95 -8.77
C LEU A 66 19.34 -12.01 -8.84
N ASN A 67 20.57 -12.55 -8.79
CA ASN A 67 21.80 -11.76 -8.87
C ASN A 67 22.03 -11.15 -10.25
N LYS A 68 21.38 -11.69 -11.28
CA LYS A 68 21.44 -11.17 -12.66
C LYS A 68 20.47 -10.00 -12.88
N LEU A 69 19.56 -9.77 -11.94
CA LEU A 69 18.47 -8.80 -12.06
C LEU A 69 18.93 -7.40 -11.65
N ASN A 70 18.93 -6.46 -12.58
CA ASN A 70 19.03 -5.04 -12.23
C ASN A 70 17.67 -4.56 -11.68
N ARG A 71 17.57 -4.39 -10.36
CA ARG A 71 16.36 -3.95 -9.67
C ARG A 71 16.22 -2.44 -9.53
N ASP A 72 17.31 -1.67 -9.69
CA ASP A 72 17.31 -0.21 -9.55
C ASP A 72 16.74 0.48 -10.79
N ARG A 73 15.48 0.14 -11.08
CA ARG A 73 14.71 0.67 -12.21
C ARG A 73 13.20 0.53 -11.97
N GLU A 74 12.42 1.12 -12.86
CA GLU A 74 10.98 0.87 -12.94
C GLU A 74 10.71 -0.58 -13.38
N PRO A 75 9.68 -1.24 -12.80
CA PRO A 75 9.31 -2.60 -13.18
C PRO A 75 8.89 -2.65 -14.65
N PRO A 76 9.40 -3.63 -15.41
CA PRO A 76 8.91 -3.88 -16.78
C PRO A 76 7.54 -4.57 -16.74
N SER A 77 6.89 -4.66 -17.90
CA SER A 77 5.57 -5.31 -18.06
C SER A 77 5.64 -6.85 -18.14
N TYR A 78 6.82 -7.44 -18.19
CA TYR A 78 7.06 -8.90 -18.28
C TYR A 78 8.44 -9.27 -17.72
N GLY A 79 8.66 -10.57 -17.56
CA GLY A 79 9.92 -11.14 -17.09
C GLY A 79 10.06 -11.19 -15.57
N LEU A 80 11.18 -11.69 -15.09
CA LEU A 80 11.42 -12.03 -13.68
C LEU A 80 11.01 -10.93 -12.69
N MET A 81 11.40 -9.68 -12.94
CA MET A 81 11.06 -8.57 -12.03
C MET A 81 9.54 -8.31 -11.99
N CYS A 82 8.86 -8.39 -13.13
CA CYS A 82 7.40 -8.29 -13.17
C CYS A 82 6.76 -9.40 -12.34
N ASP A 83 7.21 -10.65 -12.51
CA ASP A 83 6.61 -11.80 -11.86
C ASP A 83 6.78 -11.77 -10.34
N LEU A 84 7.94 -11.36 -9.84
CA LEU A 84 8.16 -11.18 -8.40
C LEU A 84 7.19 -10.20 -7.75
N LEU A 85 6.64 -9.26 -8.54
CA LEU A 85 5.71 -8.22 -8.07
C LEU A 85 4.24 -8.53 -8.35
N TRP A 86 3.92 -9.38 -9.35
CA TRP A 86 2.57 -9.52 -9.87
C TRP A 86 2.02 -10.94 -9.92
N SER A 87 2.85 -11.98 -9.80
CA SER A 87 2.37 -13.36 -9.88
C SER A 87 1.49 -13.75 -8.69
N ASP A 88 0.51 -14.60 -8.93
CA ASP A 88 -0.44 -15.08 -7.92
C ASP A 88 -0.45 -16.63 -7.87
N PRO A 89 -0.81 -17.23 -6.73
CA PRO A 89 -1.09 -18.67 -6.68
C PRO A 89 -2.35 -19.00 -7.50
N ALA A 90 -2.32 -20.14 -8.19
CA ALA A 90 -3.47 -20.63 -8.92
C ALA A 90 -4.67 -20.86 -8.01
N HIS A 91 -5.90 -20.63 -8.50
CA HIS A 91 -7.12 -20.84 -7.71
C HIS A 91 -7.27 -22.27 -7.20
N ASP A 92 -6.80 -23.25 -7.98
CA ASP A 92 -6.79 -24.67 -7.69
C ASP A 92 -5.47 -25.17 -7.05
N TYR A 93 -4.68 -24.28 -6.45
CA TYR A 93 -3.39 -24.59 -5.84
C TYR A 93 -3.46 -25.77 -4.85
N ASN A 94 -4.53 -25.86 -4.08
CA ASN A 94 -4.74 -26.90 -3.06
C ASN A 94 -5.42 -28.16 -3.62
N ASP A 95 -5.80 -28.21 -4.89
CA ASP A 95 -6.49 -29.35 -5.51
C ASP A 95 -5.48 -30.44 -5.90
N GLU A 96 -5.49 -31.53 -5.16
CA GLU A 96 -4.57 -32.66 -5.39
C GLU A 96 -4.78 -33.34 -6.75
N ALA A 97 -6.04 -33.52 -7.15
CA ALA A 97 -6.38 -34.24 -8.38
C ALA A 97 -5.84 -33.53 -9.63
N LYS A 98 -5.86 -32.19 -9.62
CA LYS A 98 -5.34 -31.38 -10.73
C LYS A 98 -3.82 -31.27 -10.75
N ASN A 99 -3.20 -31.26 -9.58
CA ASN A 99 -1.74 -31.13 -9.46
C ASN A 99 -0.99 -32.47 -9.71
N THR A 100 -1.67 -33.60 -9.69
CA THR A 100 -1.09 -34.92 -9.99
C THR A 100 -1.18 -35.32 -11.47
N SER A 101 -2.01 -34.63 -12.26
CA SER A 101 -2.08 -34.88 -13.70
C SER A 101 -0.78 -34.45 -14.41
N GLN A 102 -0.20 -35.33 -15.21
CA GLN A 102 1.03 -35.06 -16.00
C GLN A 102 0.92 -33.89 -16.99
N VAL A 103 -0.28 -33.33 -17.17
CA VAL A 103 -0.60 -32.24 -18.12
C VAL A 103 -0.72 -30.87 -17.46
N SER A 104 -0.61 -30.79 -16.11
CA SER A 104 -0.71 -29.49 -15.42
C SER A 104 0.52 -28.62 -15.69
N THR A 105 0.36 -27.56 -16.46
CA THR A 105 1.41 -26.56 -16.64
C THR A 105 1.68 -25.82 -15.31
N ALA A 106 2.94 -25.81 -14.90
CA ALA A 106 3.36 -25.19 -13.63
C ALA A 106 3.01 -23.69 -13.51
N PHE A 107 2.96 -23.03 -14.64
CA PHE A 107 2.63 -21.59 -14.77
C PHE A 107 1.60 -21.41 -15.87
N THR A 108 0.60 -20.57 -15.64
CA THR A 108 -0.40 -20.14 -16.61
C THR A 108 -0.49 -18.62 -16.63
N HIS A 109 -0.81 -18.02 -17.77
CA HIS A 109 -0.88 -16.56 -17.86
C HIS A 109 -1.95 -15.97 -16.91
N ASN A 110 -1.60 -14.92 -16.17
CA ASN A 110 -2.52 -14.26 -15.24
C ASN A 110 -3.41 -13.25 -15.96
N LEU A 111 -4.55 -13.71 -16.44
CA LEU A 111 -5.53 -12.89 -17.15
C LEU A 111 -6.17 -11.82 -16.24
N THR A 112 -6.28 -12.07 -14.95
CA THR A 112 -6.86 -11.12 -13.99
C THR A 112 -5.98 -9.89 -13.82
N ARG A 113 -4.66 -10.07 -13.80
CA ARG A 113 -3.70 -8.96 -13.70
C ARG A 113 -3.35 -8.35 -15.05
N GLY A 114 -3.56 -9.08 -16.14
CA GLY A 114 -3.14 -8.68 -17.49
C GLY A 114 -1.63 -8.75 -17.71
N CYS A 115 -0.87 -9.27 -16.76
CA CYS A 115 0.56 -9.53 -16.85
C CYS A 115 0.94 -10.67 -15.92
N SER A 116 2.19 -11.22 -16.06
CA SER A 116 2.70 -12.26 -15.18
C SER A 116 1.92 -13.59 -15.21
N TYR A 117 2.02 -14.40 -14.18
CA TYR A 117 1.53 -15.78 -14.15
C TYR A 117 0.77 -16.13 -12.87
N TYR A 118 -0.15 -17.09 -13.01
CA TYR A 118 -0.55 -17.96 -11.92
C TYR A 118 0.43 -19.12 -11.81
N TYR A 119 0.86 -19.45 -10.60
CA TYR A 119 1.71 -20.59 -10.32
C TYR A 119 0.99 -21.62 -9.45
N ASN A 120 1.16 -22.91 -9.76
CA ASN A 120 0.53 -23.99 -9.03
C ASN A 120 1.46 -24.58 -7.94
N PHE A 121 0.98 -25.58 -7.21
CA PHE A 121 1.73 -26.29 -6.18
C PHE A 121 3.03 -26.90 -6.72
N ASN A 122 3.03 -27.48 -7.92
CA ASN A 122 4.21 -28.12 -8.51
C ASN A 122 5.32 -27.09 -8.78
N ALA A 123 4.96 -25.87 -9.23
CA ALA A 123 5.92 -24.79 -9.43
C ALA A 123 6.62 -24.42 -8.12
N VAL A 124 5.85 -24.20 -7.05
CA VAL A 124 6.38 -23.85 -5.73
C VAL A 124 7.19 -24.99 -5.14
N SER A 125 6.68 -26.23 -5.18
CA SER A 125 7.39 -27.41 -4.67
C SER A 125 8.75 -27.62 -5.34
N SER A 126 8.81 -27.45 -6.67
CA SER A 126 10.06 -27.53 -7.43
C SER A 126 11.03 -26.43 -7.05
N PHE A 127 10.56 -25.18 -6.93
CA PHE A 127 11.38 -24.05 -6.53
C PHE A 127 11.97 -24.23 -5.12
N LEU A 128 11.13 -24.64 -4.15
CA LEU A 128 11.57 -24.88 -2.78
C LEU A 128 12.61 -26.00 -2.71
N LYS A 129 12.39 -27.10 -3.44
CA LYS A 129 13.31 -28.23 -3.50
C LYS A 129 14.67 -27.84 -4.12
N ASN A 130 14.65 -27.10 -5.24
CA ASN A 130 15.89 -26.70 -5.93
C ASN A 130 16.75 -25.74 -5.10
N ASN A 131 16.15 -25.02 -4.15
CA ASN A 131 16.83 -24.01 -3.34
C ASN A 131 16.97 -24.38 -1.86
N ASN A 132 16.61 -25.60 -1.47
CA ASN A 132 16.59 -26.07 -0.08
C ASN A 132 15.83 -25.11 0.85
N LEU A 133 14.66 -24.64 0.40
CA LEU A 133 13.77 -23.74 1.12
C LEU A 133 12.58 -24.51 1.70
N LEU A 134 11.99 -23.98 2.77
CA LEU A 134 10.84 -24.56 3.47
C LEU A 134 9.52 -24.01 2.93
N CYS A 135 9.44 -22.70 2.71
CA CYS A 135 8.19 -22.00 2.39
C CYS A 135 8.43 -20.75 1.59
N VAL A 136 7.46 -20.40 0.74
CA VAL A 136 7.31 -19.06 0.16
C VAL A 136 6.32 -18.26 0.99
N ILE A 137 6.70 -17.05 1.41
CA ILE A 137 5.81 -16.10 2.08
C ILE A 137 5.60 -14.92 1.14
N ARG A 138 4.35 -14.64 0.80
CA ARG A 138 3.98 -13.57 -0.14
C ARG A 138 2.81 -12.73 0.37
N ALA A 139 2.56 -11.60 -0.26
CA ALA A 139 1.47 -10.67 0.08
C ALA A 139 0.46 -10.52 -1.07
N HIS A 140 0.31 -9.36 -1.65
CA HIS A 140 -0.38 -8.98 -2.90
C HIS A 140 -1.90 -9.27 -3.00
N GLU A 141 -2.41 -10.31 -2.36
CA GLU A 141 -3.84 -10.65 -2.31
C GLU A 141 -4.42 -10.43 -0.93
N ALA A 142 -5.53 -9.66 -0.85
CA ALA A 142 -6.27 -9.49 0.38
C ALA A 142 -6.80 -10.83 0.88
N GLN A 143 -6.75 -11.04 2.21
CA GLN A 143 -7.24 -12.23 2.89
C GLN A 143 -8.15 -11.82 4.04
N ASP A 144 -9.35 -12.40 4.16
CA ASP A 144 -10.33 -12.06 5.19
C ASP A 144 -9.74 -12.17 6.61
N ASN A 145 -8.94 -13.21 6.85
CA ASN A 145 -8.24 -13.43 8.11
C ASN A 145 -6.86 -12.77 8.19
N GLY A 146 -6.45 -12.00 7.17
CA GLY A 146 -5.11 -11.41 7.07
C GLY A 146 -4.03 -12.41 6.66
N PHE A 147 -4.33 -13.69 6.54
CA PHE A 147 -3.41 -14.71 6.04
C PHE A 147 -4.14 -15.93 5.48
N ARG A 148 -3.45 -16.68 4.64
CA ARG A 148 -3.90 -17.97 4.11
C ARG A 148 -2.72 -18.93 4.06
N LEU A 149 -2.91 -20.13 4.62
CA LEU A 149 -1.97 -21.24 4.52
C LEU A 149 -2.38 -22.14 3.36
N TYR A 150 -1.41 -22.56 2.58
CA TYR A 150 -1.64 -23.44 1.44
C TYR A 150 -1.13 -24.86 1.74
N ARG A 151 -1.36 -25.76 0.80
CA ARG A 151 -1.00 -27.17 0.89
C ARG A 151 0.44 -27.40 1.38
N ASN A 152 0.60 -28.38 2.26
CA ASN A 152 1.90 -28.82 2.77
C ASN A 152 2.66 -29.63 1.70
N ILE A 153 3.99 -29.62 1.78
CA ILE A 153 4.82 -30.56 1.04
C ILE A 153 4.82 -31.87 1.79
N GLU A 154 4.61 -33.00 1.09
CA GLU A 154 4.35 -34.35 1.65
C GLU A 154 5.31 -34.84 2.74
N LYS A 155 6.46 -34.24 2.92
CA LYS A 155 7.47 -34.62 3.91
C LYS A 155 7.51 -33.76 5.18
N ASN A 156 6.82 -32.63 5.18
CA ASN A 156 6.88 -31.63 6.26
C ASN A 156 5.46 -31.15 6.56
N ASP A 157 5.05 -31.14 7.81
CA ASP A 157 3.78 -30.55 8.28
C ASP A 157 3.77 -29.01 8.18
N PHE A 158 4.48 -28.45 7.18
CA PHE A 158 4.64 -27.03 7.01
C PHE A 158 4.06 -26.57 5.64
N PRO A 159 3.34 -25.45 5.58
CA PRO A 159 2.76 -24.96 4.32
C PRO A 159 3.85 -24.61 3.31
N SER A 160 3.65 -25.03 2.06
CA SER A 160 4.56 -24.68 0.96
C SER A 160 4.53 -23.18 0.62
N LEU A 161 3.38 -22.56 0.86
CA LEU A 161 3.11 -21.16 0.56
C LEU A 161 2.24 -20.55 1.65
N ILE A 162 2.52 -19.30 1.99
CA ILE A 162 1.71 -18.48 2.89
C ILE A 162 1.43 -17.15 2.19
N THR A 163 0.14 -16.79 2.02
CA THR A 163 -0.23 -15.42 1.74
C THR A 163 -0.41 -14.67 3.06
N LEU A 164 0.31 -13.56 3.25
CA LEU A 164 0.26 -12.73 4.43
C LEU A 164 -0.16 -11.31 4.03
N PHE A 165 -1.28 -10.84 4.56
CA PHE A 165 -1.85 -9.53 4.26
C PHE A 165 -1.99 -8.71 5.53
N SER A 166 -1.18 -7.68 5.68
CA SER A 166 -1.04 -6.93 6.94
C SER A 166 -1.86 -5.62 6.98
N ALA A 167 -2.66 -5.33 5.95
CA ALA A 167 -3.52 -4.14 5.90
C ALA A 167 -4.96 -4.49 6.30
N PRO A 168 -5.39 -4.21 7.56
CA PRO A 168 -6.75 -4.50 7.99
C PRO A 168 -7.73 -3.51 7.35
N ASN A 169 -8.97 -3.95 7.13
CA ASN A 169 -10.04 -3.17 6.48
C ASN A 169 -9.54 -2.47 5.21
N TYR A 170 -8.95 -3.25 4.30
CA TYR A 170 -8.34 -2.73 3.09
C TYR A 170 -9.31 -1.86 2.28
N LEU A 171 -8.84 -0.69 1.83
CA LEU A 171 -9.62 0.34 1.13
C LEU A 171 -10.87 0.83 1.91
N ASP A 172 -10.94 0.62 3.23
CA ASP A 172 -12.12 0.92 4.08
C ASP A 172 -13.41 0.17 3.72
N VAL A 173 -13.33 -0.91 2.94
CA VAL A 173 -14.49 -1.66 2.46
C VAL A 173 -14.38 -3.18 2.61
N TYR A 174 -13.17 -3.73 2.73
CA TYR A 174 -12.95 -5.18 2.74
C TYR A 174 -13.30 -5.84 4.07
N ASN A 175 -13.33 -5.09 5.18
CA ASN A 175 -13.57 -5.60 6.54
C ASN A 175 -12.67 -6.78 6.96
N ASN A 176 -11.56 -6.98 6.27
CA ASN A 176 -10.59 -8.02 6.55
C ASN A 176 -9.76 -7.69 7.79
N LYS A 177 -9.25 -8.73 8.45
CA LYS A 177 -8.18 -8.59 9.44
C LYS A 177 -6.84 -8.37 8.77
N GLY A 178 -5.92 -7.72 9.46
CA GLY A 178 -4.51 -7.75 9.15
C GLY A 178 -3.82 -8.89 9.92
N ALA A 179 -2.70 -9.39 9.40
CA ALA A 179 -1.89 -10.36 10.11
C ALA A 179 -0.39 -10.07 9.97
N ILE A 180 0.38 -10.49 10.98
CA ILE A 180 1.83 -10.51 10.97
C ILE A 180 2.32 -11.90 11.41
N ILE A 181 3.49 -12.28 10.93
CA ILE A 181 4.19 -13.48 11.38
C ILE A 181 5.32 -13.06 12.32
N VAL A 182 5.36 -13.65 13.49
CA VAL A 182 6.46 -13.53 14.46
C VAL A 182 7.28 -14.81 14.39
N TYR A 183 8.55 -14.70 14.03
CA TYR A 183 9.47 -15.81 13.90
C TYR A 183 10.52 -15.73 15.01
N GLU A 184 10.42 -16.63 16.00
CA GLU A 184 11.31 -16.68 17.17
C GLU A 184 11.67 -18.13 17.49
N LYS A 185 12.94 -18.40 17.74
CA LYS A 185 13.43 -19.74 18.18
C LYS A 185 12.92 -20.87 17.28
N ASP A 186 12.99 -20.68 15.96
CA ASP A 186 12.52 -21.60 14.92
C ASP A 186 11.01 -21.91 14.96
N ALA A 187 10.23 -21.15 15.71
CA ALA A 187 8.79 -21.21 15.73
C ALA A 187 8.17 -20.01 15.01
N MET A 188 7.13 -20.27 14.22
CA MET A 188 6.36 -19.27 13.50
C MET A 188 4.98 -19.10 14.13
N ASN A 189 4.67 -17.90 14.59
CA ASN A 189 3.37 -17.56 15.16
C ASN A 189 2.71 -16.46 14.34
N THR A 190 1.45 -16.64 13.96
CA THR A 190 0.66 -15.64 13.28
C THR A 190 -0.16 -14.85 14.30
N LYS A 191 -0.03 -13.52 14.27
CA LYS A 191 -0.87 -12.60 15.07
C LYS A 191 -1.78 -11.81 14.16
N GLN A 192 -3.08 -11.83 14.45
CA GLN A 192 -4.11 -11.09 13.73
C GLN A 192 -4.48 -9.82 14.50
N PHE A 193 -4.91 -8.80 13.75
CA PHE A 193 -5.41 -7.55 14.30
C PHE A 193 -6.47 -6.94 13.39
N SER A 194 -7.32 -6.10 13.96
CA SER A 194 -8.34 -5.35 13.23
C SER A 194 -7.90 -3.89 13.06
N SER A 195 -8.53 -3.17 12.14
CA SER A 195 -8.31 -1.73 11.97
C SER A 195 -8.72 -0.96 13.22
N SER A 196 -7.96 0.07 13.56
CA SER A 196 -8.39 1.08 14.53
C SER A 196 -9.37 2.06 13.89
N PRO A 197 -10.32 2.64 14.65
CA PRO A 197 -11.13 3.74 14.16
C PRO A 197 -10.22 4.88 13.69
N HIS A 198 -10.56 5.50 12.57
CA HIS A 198 -9.83 6.64 12.04
C HIS A 198 -10.74 7.87 11.94
N PRO A 199 -10.18 9.10 11.89
CA PRO A 199 -10.96 10.30 11.65
C PRO A 199 -11.64 10.25 10.27
N TYR A 200 -12.72 11.01 10.13
CA TYR A 200 -13.34 11.20 8.81
C TYR A 200 -12.35 11.82 7.82
N TRP A 201 -12.23 11.24 6.64
CA TRP A 201 -11.37 11.74 5.57
C TRP A 201 -12.14 12.75 4.71
N LEU A 202 -11.63 13.97 4.64
CA LEU A 202 -12.15 14.94 3.69
C LEU A 202 -11.75 14.57 2.25
N PRO A 203 -12.64 14.81 1.26
CA PRO A 203 -12.32 14.57 -0.14
C PRO A 203 -11.08 15.34 -0.58
N ASN A 204 -10.35 14.78 -1.57
CA ASN A 204 -9.20 15.44 -2.19
C ASN A 204 -8.05 15.81 -1.24
N PHE A 205 -7.86 15.04 -0.16
CA PHE A 205 -6.83 15.28 0.86
C PHE A 205 -6.90 16.65 1.53
N MET A 206 -8.09 17.25 1.60
CA MET A 206 -8.28 18.53 2.25
C MET A 206 -7.92 18.46 3.74
N ASP A 207 -7.22 19.49 4.21
CA ASP A 207 -7.00 19.73 5.62
C ASP A 207 -8.28 20.26 6.29
N VAL A 208 -8.73 19.61 7.37
CA VAL A 208 -9.96 19.97 8.09
C VAL A 208 -9.91 21.42 8.60
N PHE A 209 -8.75 21.85 9.07
CA PHE A 209 -8.59 23.21 9.57
C PHE A 209 -8.80 24.24 8.45
N THR A 210 -8.10 24.07 7.33
CA THR A 210 -8.25 24.97 6.16
C THR A 210 -9.66 24.93 5.61
N TRP A 211 -10.30 23.75 5.57
CA TRP A 211 -11.69 23.62 5.12
C TRP A 211 -12.69 24.34 6.05
N SER A 212 -12.44 24.34 7.37
CA SER A 212 -13.33 24.98 8.34
C SER A 212 -13.16 26.50 8.45
N LEU A 213 -12.04 27.07 7.97
CA LEU A 213 -11.76 28.50 8.10
C LEU A 213 -12.87 29.44 7.60
N PRO A 214 -13.54 29.22 6.46
CA PRO A 214 -14.62 30.07 6.02
C PRO A 214 -15.78 30.11 7.01
N PHE A 215 -16.17 28.97 7.58
CA PHE A 215 -17.25 28.85 8.56
C PHE A 215 -16.88 29.51 9.90
N VAL A 216 -15.63 29.33 10.34
CA VAL A 216 -15.11 29.99 11.55
C VAL A 216 -15.07 31.51 11.35
N ALA A 217 -14.61 31.97 10.20
CA ALA A 217 -14.56 33.39 9.88
C ALA A 217 -15.96 34.02 9.86
N GLU A 218 -16.94 33.32 9.29
CA GLU A 218 -18.34 33.75 9.31
C GLU A 218 -18.86 33.91 10.75
N LYS A 219 -18.68 32.89 11.58
CA LYS A 219 -19.16 32.91 12.98
C LYS A 219 -18.42 33.93 13.84
N VAL A 220 -17.15 34.12 13.64
CA VAL A 220 -16.37 35.19 14.30
C VAL A 220 -16.88 36.57 13.87
N THR A 221 -17.22 36.76 12.60
CA THR A 221 -17.79 37.99 12.09
C THR A 221 -19.15 38.28 12.69
N GLU A 222 -20.06 37.30 12.74
CA GLU A 222 -21.37 37.41 13.41
C GLU A 222 -21.21 37.79 14.88
N LEU A 223 -20.28 37.16 15.61
CA LEU A 223 -19.98 37.45 17.00
C LEU A 223 -19.52 38.90 17.19
N PHE A 224 -18.64 39.40 16.33
CA PHE A 224 -18.19 40.79 16.39
C PHE A 224 -19.32 41.77 16.09
N LEU A 225 -20.17 41.49 15.11
CA LEU A 225 -21.36 42.30 14.82
C LEU A 225 -22.27 42.37 16.04
N PHE A 226 -22.52 41.27 16.68
CA PHE A 226 -23.33 41.18 17.91
C PHE A 226 -22.71 41.96 19.09
N ILE A 227 -21.43 41.76 19.37
CA ILE A 227 -20.72 42.42 20.50
C ILE A 227 -20.70 43.94 20.29
N PHE A 228 -20.46 44.39 19.07
CA PHE A 228 -20.41 45.84 18.79
C PHE A 228 -21.77 46.46 18.52
N LYS A 229 -22.86 45.68 18.65
CA LYS A 229 -24.25 46.09 18.35
C LYS A 229 -24.34 46.82 16.99
N LEU A 230 -23.63 46.31 16.00
CA LEU A 230 -23.62 46.84 14.65
C LEU A 230 -24.70 46.11 13.82
N ASN A 231 -25.66 46.87 13.29
CA ASN A 231 -26.54 46.35 12.23
C ASN A 231 -25.82 46.46 10.87
N ILE A 232 -26.21 45.59 9.93
CA ILE A 232 -25.65 45.61 8.57
C ILE A 232 -25.83 46.98 7.90
N ASP A 233 -26.91 47.67 8.17
CA ASP A 233 -27.22 49.02 7.65
C ASP A 233 -26.26 50.06 8.21
N ASP A 234 -25.87 49.98 9.48
CA ASP A 234 -24.86 50.88 10.09
C ASP A 234 -23.46 50.69 9.50
N ILE A 235 -23.19 49.50 8.94
CA ILE A 235 -21.91 49.20 8.30
C ILE A 235 -21.79 49.89 6.93
N LEU A 236 -22.89 50.00 6.19
CA LEU A 236 -22.94 50.63 4.89
C LEU A 236 -22.68 52.12 5.01
N ASP A 237 -23.23 52.77 6.06
CA ASP A 237 -23.03 54.21 6.33
C ASP A 237 -21.62 54.55 6.85
N LYS A 238 -20.94 53.62 7.51
CA LYS A 238 -19.60 53.79 8.10
C LYS A 238 -18.50 53.06 7.32
N ARG A 239 -18.67 52.89 6.03
CA ARG A 239 -17.83 52.06 5.15
C ARG A 239 -16.32 52.31 5.29
N GLU A 240 -15.91 53.57 5.47
CA GLU A 240 -14.49 53.92 5.62
C GLU A 240 -13.92 53.51 6.97
N VAL A 241 -14.65 53.65 8.05
CA VAL A 241 -14.24 53.20 9.39
C VAL A 241 -14.14 51.67 9.45
N PHE A 242 -15.04 50.97 8.73
CA PHE A 242 -15.03 49.53 8.63
C PHE A 242 -13.84 48.99 7.83
N LYS A 243 -13.45 49.66 6.72
CA LYS A 243 -12.24 49.33 5.94
C LYS A 243 -10.98 49.43 6.80
N ILE A 244 -10.86 50.47 7.63
CA ILE A 244 -9.69 50.68 8.52
C ILE A 244 -9.63 49.55 9.55
N LYS A 245 -10.76 49.14 10.18
CA LYS A 245 -10.83 48.06 11.14
C LYS A 245 -10.53 46.72 10.50
N LEU A 246 -11.06 46.44 9.30
CA LEU A 246 -10.77 45.20 8.56
C LEU A 246 -9.30 45.09 8.15
N ALA A 247 -8.67 46.21 7.75
CA ALA A 247 -7.26 46.29 7.43
C ALA A 247 -6.37 46.01 8.67
N ALA A 248 -6.78 46.49 9.84
CA ALA A 248 -6.10 46.22 11.11
C ALA A 248 -6.20 44.72 11.48
N LEU A 249 -7.38 44.10 11.36
CA LEU A 249 -7.58 42.67 11.57
C LEU A 249 -6.78 41.80 10.58
N SER A 250 -6.71 42.20 9.32
CA SER A 250 -5.90 41.53 8.29
C SER A 250 -4.40 41.63 8.59
N ARG A 251 -3.92 42.70 9.20
CA ARG A 251 -2.53 42.84 9.67
C ARG A 251 -2.24 41.88 10.83
N ILE A 252 -3.15 41.80 11.79
CA ILE A 252 -3.05 40.89 12.92
C ILE A 252 -3.04 39.41 12.43
N ALA A 253 -3.93 39.03 11.54
CA ALA A 253 -3.97 37.71 10.93
C ALA A 253 -2.67 37.36 10.19
N ARG A 254 -2.08 38.32 9.44
CA ARG A 254 -0.77 38.12 8.79
C ARG A 254 0.40 38.05 9.76
N MET A 255 0.33 38.69 10.90
CA MET A 255 1.35 38.54 11.96
C MET A 255 1.30 37.11 12.54
N TYR A 256 0.13 36.59 12.85
CA TYR A 256 -0.02 35.22 13.35
C TYR A 256 0.38 34.16 12.33
N SER A 257 0.17 34.40 11.03
CA SER A 257 0.62 33.47 9.99
C SER A 257 2.13 33.42 9.77
N LYS A 258 2.88 34.41 10.27
CA LYS A 258 4.35 34.48 10.22
C LYS A 258 5.03 33.84 11.44
N ILE A 259 4.28 33.53 12.48
CA ILE A 259 4.78 32.91 13.73
C ILE A 259 4.67 31.37 13.64
N ARG A 260 4.07 30.85 12.57
CA ARG A 260 3.99 29.44 12.20
C ARG A 260 5.07 29.11 11.17
#